data_20e34202c5bd9c253620d47eee3483f8
#
_entry.id   20e34202c5bd9c253620d47eee3483f8
#
_cell.length_a   1.000
_cell.length_b   1.000
_cell.length_c   1.000
_cell.angle_alpha   90.00
_cell.angle_beta   90.00
_cell.angle_gamma   90.00
#
_symmetry.space_group_name_H-M   'P 1'
#
loop_
_entity.id
_entity.type
_entity.pdbx_description
1 polymer ?
#
loop_
_entity_poly.entity_id
_entity_poly.type
_entity_poly.pdbx_seq_one_letter_code
_entity_poly.pdbx_strand_id
1 'polypeptide(L)'
;MNKEDIAKFYKVMEIKRYAPNTIKTYGAAISSFLEYFSKRDIEKLLHEDIEKYLQHKVKDKKISFSAQKGIVGAIKLYYKFLYNKNIYIDYLYPDRSEFKLPKVLSTEDIKKMIDSIENLKHRTIISTIYSCGMRISEAINLKISDIDSKRMMVRIENSKGNRDREVMLSENLLILLRKYYKLYKPKKYIFEGQKGGKYTA
;
A
#
# COMPACT_ATOMS: atom_id res chain seq x y z
N MET A 1 22.08 4.31 18.64
CA MET A 1 21.09 4.07 17.57
C MET A 1 21.65 4.69 16.28
N ASN A 2 22.02 3.88 15.30
CA ASN A 2 22.64 4.35 14.07
C ASN A 2 21.61 5.05 13.17
N LYS A 3 21.26 6.30 13.51
CA LYS A 3 20.40 7.15 12.66
C LYS A 3 20.99 7.32 11.26
N GLU A 4 22.31 7.30 11.18
CA GLU A 4 23.05 7.42 9.94
C GLU A 4 22.85 6.22 9.01
N ASP A 5 22.86 5.01 9.55
CA ASP A 5 22.64 3.79 8.77
C ASP A 5 21.20 3.69 8.25
N ILE A 6 20.23 4.10 9.06
CA ILE A 6 18.82 4.20 8.59
C ILE A 6 18.71 5.19 7.45
N ALA A 7 19.32 6.36 7.57
CA ALA A 7 19.30 7.39 6.51
C ALA A 7 19.98 6.89 5.22
N LYS A 8 21.11 6.19 5.35
CA LYS A 8 21.80 5.56 4.21
C LYS A 8 20.91 4.51 3.55
N PHE A 9 20.24 3.66 4.35
CA PHE A 9 19.34 2.63 3.83
C PHE A 9 18.18 3.25 3.04
N TYR A 10 17.52 4.28 3.58
CA TYR A 10 16.47 5.01 2.87
C TYR A 10 16.97 5.57 1.54
N LYS A 11 18.10 6.28 1.56
CA LYS A 11 18.71 6.88 0.36
C LYS A 11 18.99 5.85 -0.74
N VAL A 12 19.52 4.67 -0.37
CA VAL A 12 19.77 3.60 -1.35
C VAL A 12 18.47 3.04 -1.92
N MET A 13 17.42 2.86 -1.09
CA MET A 13 16.13 2.40 -1.57
C MET A 13 15.48 3.41 -2.54
N GLU A 14 15.59 4.71 -2.27
CA GLU A 14 15.12 5.79 -3.15
C GLU A 14 15.84 5.78 -4.49
N ILE A 15 17.19 5.73 -4.48
CA ILE A 15 18.01 5.63 -5.70
C ILE A 15 17.63 4.41 -6.54
N LYS A 16 17.33 3.28 -5.88
CA LYS A 16 16.86 2.05 -6.53
C LYS A 16 15.37 2.06 -6.89
N ARG A 17 14.68 3.19 -6.72
CA ARG A 17 13.27 3.42 -7.08
C ARG A 17 12.28 2.44 -6.43
N TYR A 18 12.51 2.06 -5.17
CA TYR A 18 11.52 1.30 -4.43
C TYR A 18 10.26 2.13 -4.20
N ALA A 19 9.10 1.46 -4.19
CA ALA A 19 7.83 2.13 -3.93
C ALA A 19 7.83 2.80 -2.52
N PRO A 20 7.24 4.00 -2.36
CA PRO A 20 7.23 4.73 -1.08
C PRO A 20 6.73 3.89 0.10
N ASN A 21 5.68 3.08 -0.11
CA ASN A 21 5.16 2.18 0.92
C ASN A 21 6.17 1.08 1.30
N THR A 22 6.94 0.56 0.34
CA THR A 22 8.00 -0.41 0.62
C THR A 22 9.11 0.22 1.44
N ILE A 23 9.53 1.44 1.06
CA ILE A 23 10.54 2.21 1.81
C ILE A 23 10.08 2.42 3.26
N LYS A 24 8.84 2.87 3.46
CA LYS A 24 8.25 3.08 4.79
C LYS A 24 8.22 1.79 5.61
N THR A 25 7.73 0.68 5.02
CA THR A 25 7.58 -0.60 5.72
C THR A 25 8.94 -1.21 6.08
N TYR A 26 9.87 -1.20 5.14
CA TYR A 26 11.22 -1.75 5.36
C TYR A 26 12.02 -0.86 6.31
N GLY A 27 11.89 0.45 6.20
CA GLY A 27 12.51 1.38 7.14
C GLY A 27 12.04 1.17 8.58
N ALA A 28 10.73 1.00 8.80
CA ALA A 28 10.18 0.70 10.12
C ALA A 28 10.70 -0.65 10.66
N ALA A 29 10.79 -1.68 9.81
CA ALA A 29 11.33 -2.98 10.19
C ALA A 29 12.80 -2.87 10.60
N ILE A 30 13.63 -2.15 9.83
CA ILE A 30 15.04 -1.94 10.15
C ILE A 30 15.22 -1.06 11.39
N SER A 31 14.43 0.00 11.55
CA SER A 31 14.48 0.81 12.78
C SER A 31 14.26 -0.05 14.03
N SER A 32 13.26 -0.91 14.00
CA SER A 32 12.98 -1.84 15.12
C SER A 32 14.08 -2.90 15.33
N PHE A 33 14.71 -3.35 14.24
CA PHE A 33 15.84 -4.26 14.30
C PHE A 33 17.07 -3.61 14.95
N LEU A 34 17.44 -2.41 14.51
CA LEU A 34 18.55 -1.65 15.05
C LEU A 34 18.33 -1.22 16.51
N GLU A 35 17.09 -0.93 16.89
CA GLU A 35 16.72 -0.63 18.27
C GLU A 35 16.92 -1.84 19.18
N TYR A 36 16.49 -3.05 18.75
CA TYR A 36 16.67 -4.27 19.50
C TYR A 36 18.14 -4.58 19.77
N PHE A 37 19.01 -4.34 18.79
CA PHE A 37 20.46 -4.53 18.88
C PHE A 37 21.24 -3.24 19.17
N SER A 38 20.62 -2.27 19.85
CA SER A 38 21.22 -0.92 20.04
C SER A 38 22.58 -0.92 20.73
N LYS A 39 22.92 -1.98 21.49
CA LYS A 39 24.19 -2.15 22.22
C LYS A 39 25.18 -3.10 21.52
N ARG A 40 24.88 -3.58 20.31
CA ARG A 40 25.69 -4.54 19.57
C ARG A 40 26.13 -3.98 18.21
N ASP A 41 27.25 -4.48 17.73
CA ASP A 41 27.72 -4.21 16.38
C ASP A 41 26.87 -5.02 15.38
N ILE A 42 26.09 -4.31 14.58
CA ILE A 42 25.14 -4.92 13.62
C ILE A 42 25.86 -5.73 12.55
N GLU A 43 27.04 -5.30 12.14
CA GLU A 43 27.81 -6.00 11.12
C GLU A 43 28.30 -7.37 11.56
N LYS A 44 28.50 -7.55 12.86
CA LYS A 44 29.02 -8.78 13.49
C LYS A 44 27.93 -9.71 14.04
N LEU A 45 26.66 -9.40 13.83
CA LEU A 45 25.58 -10.28 14.26
C LEU A 45 25.65 -11.61 13.51
N LEU A 46 25.47 -12.69 14.26
CA LEU A 46 25.35 -14.05 13.74
C LEU A 46 23.91 -14.34 13.28
N HIS A 47 23.73 -15.36 12.45
CA HIS A 47 22.40 -15.81 12.02
C HIS A 47 21.50 -16.14 13.21
N GLU A 48 22.04 -16.75 14.27
CA GLU A 48 21.35 -17.07 15.52
C GLU A 48 20.81 -15.84 16.25
N ASP A 49 21.51 -14.72 16.18
CA ASP A 49 21.03 -13.47 16.76
C ASP A 49 19.78 -12.96 16.05
N ILE A 50 19.80 -13.01 14.71
CA ILE A 50 18.66 -12.63 13.87
C ILE A 50 17.48 -13.57 14.13
N GLU A 51 17.74 -14.86 14.30
CA GLU A 51 16.72 -15.85 14.64
C GLU A 51 16.07 -15.53 16.00
N LYS A 52 16.85 -15.25 17.04
CA LYS A 52 16.34 -14.84 18.36
C LYS A 52 15.49 -13.58 18.28
N TYR A 53 15.90 -12.60 17.48
CA TYR A 53 15.11 -11.41 17.24
C TYR A 53 13.76 -11.76 16.60
N LEU A 54 13.73 -12.61 15.58
CA LEU A 54 12.49 -13.02 14.93
C LEU A 54 11.60 -13.85 15.85
N GLN A 55 12.19 -14.75 16.67
CA GLN A 55 11.44 -15.48 17.69
C GLN A 55 10.76 -14.52 18.68
N HIS A 56 11.47 -13.50 19.16
CA HIS A 56 10.90 -12.43 19.97
C HIS A 56 9.73 -11.73 19.25
N LYS A 57 9.90 -11.36 17.97
CA LYS A 57 8.83 -10.73 17.19
C LYS A 57 7.61 -11.63 17.03
N VAL A 58 7.81 -12.91 16.75
CA VAL A 58 6.72 -13.86 16.55
C VAL A 58 6.02 -14.22 17.85
N LYS A 59 6.76 -14.57 18.90
CA LYS A 59 6.19 -15.05 20.18
C LYS A 59 5.63 -13.92 21.04
N ASP A 60 6.43 -12.88 21.26
CA ASP A 60 6.08 -11.82 22.22
C ASP A 60 5.26 -10.71 21.59
N LYS A 61 5.53 -10.33 20.34
CA LYS A 61 4.81 -9.29 19.60
C LYS A 61 3.71 -9.83 18.71
N LYS A 62 3.58 -11.16 18.56
CA LYS A 62 2.53 -11.84 17.78
C LYS A 62 2.33 -11.26 16.38
N ILE A 63 3.43 -10.99 15.68
CA ILE A 63 3.38 -10.43 14.33
C ILE A 63 2.72 -11.40 13.34
N SER A 64 2.09 -10.87 12.28
CA SER A 64 1.50 -11.68 11.21
C SER A 64 2.57 -12.32 10.31
N PHE A 65 2.21 -13.39 9.60
CA PHE A 65 3.07 -14.01 8.58
C PHE A 65 3.60 -13.00 7.55
N SER A 66 2.73 -12.10 7.10
CA SER A 66 3.12 -11.03 6.14
C SER A 66 4.14 -10.06 6.75
N ALA A 67 3.99 -9.70 8.02
CA ALA A 67 4.94 -8.85 8.73
C ALA A 67 6.29 -9.55 8.87
N GLN A 68 6.31 -10.85 9.23
CA GLN A 68 7.55 -11.63 9.30
C GLN A 68 8.28 -11.67 7.95
N LYS A 69 7.56 -11.93 6.85
CA LYS A 69 8.14 -11.86 5.49
C LYS A 69 8.77 -10.50 5.20
N GLY A 70 8.08 -9.43 5.57
CA GLY A 70 8.59 -8.07 5.40
C GLY A 70 9.86 -7.80 6.20
N ILE A 71 9.93 -8.26 7.46
CA ILE A 71 11.10 -8.10 8.33
C ILE A 71 12.31 -8.87 7.77
N VAL A 72 12.15 -10.15 7.40
CA VAL A 72 13.23 -10.96 6.82
C VAL A 72 13.76 -10.31 5.54
N GLY A 73 12.85 -9.90 4.64
CA GLY A 73 13.23 -9.22 3.40
C GLY A 73 13.97 -7.90 3.65
N ALA A 74 13.52 -7.11 4.62
CA ALA A 74 14.17 -5.84 4.97
C ALA A 74 15.58 -6.06 5.54
N ILE A 75 15.77 -7.04 6.44
CA ILE A 75 17.09 -7.38 7.00
C ILE A 75 18.05 -7.83 5.91
N LYS A 76 17.63 -8.74 5.01
CA LYS A 76 18.47 -9.16 3.86
C LYS A 76 18.90 -7.97 3.01
N LEU A 77 17.96 -7.08 2.72
CA LEU A 77 18.23 -5.91 1.89
C LEU A 77 19.18 -4.92 2.59
N TYR A 78 19.01 -4.75 3.91
CA TYR A 78 19.86 -3.90 4.74
C TYR A 78 21.33 -4.35 4.70
N TYR A 79 21.58 -5.65 4.96
CA TYR A 79 22.95 -6.18 4.89
C TYR A 79 23.55 -6.09 3.49
N LYS A 80 22.74 -6.36 2.46
CA LYS A 80 23.18 -6.23 1.06
C LYS A 80 23.57 -4.80 0.71
N PHE A 81 22.81 -3.80 1.14
CA PHE A 81 23.02 -2.41 0.73
C PHE A 81 24.10 -1.71 1.54
N LEU A 82 24.20 -1.95 2.83
CA LEU A 82 25.15 -1.24 3.69
C LEU A 82 26.49 -1.94 3.84
N TYR A 83 26.48 -3.26 3.86
CA TYR A 83 27.68 -4.07 4.11
C TYR A 83 28.11 -4.92 2.90
N ASN A 84 27.38 -4.84 1.78
CA ASN A 84 27.61 -5.69 0.60
C ASN A 84 27.64 -7.21 0.93
N LYS A 85 26.88 -7.62 1.96
CA LYS A 85 26.81 -8.99 2.45
C LYS A 85 25.48 -9.64 2.05
N ASN A 86 25.54 -10.80 1.40
CA ASN A 86 24.36 -11.64 1.18
C ASN A 86 24.24 -12.62 2.36
N ILE A 87 23.34 -12.33 3.30
CA ILE A 87 23.07 -13.22 4.42
C ILE A 87 22.05 -14.28 4.06
N TYR A 88 22.32 -15.52 4.44
CA TYR A 88 21.43 -16.64 4.19
C TYR A 88 20.49 -16.88 5.37
N ILE A 89 19.34 -16.22 5.35
CA ILE A 89 18.29 -16.32 6.39
C ILE A 89 16.93 -16.69 5.79
N ASP A 90 16.93 -17.33 4.61
CA ASP A 90 15.69 -17.68 3.91
C ASP A 90 14.85 -18.71 4.67
N TYR A 91 15.48 -19.55 5.48
CA TYR A 91 14.80 -20.48 6.38
C TYR A 91 13.96 -19.79 7.48
N LEU A 92 14.12 -18.48 7.68
CA LEU A 92 13.34 -17.68 8.61
C LEU A 92 12.05 -17.11 7.99
N TYR A 93 11.82 -17.33 6.69
CA TYR A 93 10.51 -17.05 6.11
C TYR A 93 9.48 -18.04 6.68
N PRO A 94 8.25 -17.60 6.96
CA PRO A 94 7.21 -18.52 7.40
C PRO A 94 6.83 -19.49 6.26
N ASP A 95 6.86 -20.80 6.55
CA ASP A 95 6.52 -21.86 5.59
C ASP A 95 5.04 -21.85 5.22
N ARG A 96 4.19 -21.41 6.14
CA ARG A 96 2.75 -21.39 5.96
C ARG A 96 2.26 -19.96 5.80
N SER A 97 1.36 -19.74 4.86
CA SER A 97 0.56 -18.53 4.79
C SER A 97 -0.87 -18.87 5.18
N GLU A 98 -1.48 -18.11 6.07
CA GLU A 98 -2.93 -18.22 6.25
C GLU A 98 -3.61 -17.76 4.96
N PHE A 99 -4.11 -18.73 4.21
CA PHE A 99 -4.97 -18.45 3.07
C PHE A 99 -6.40 -18.30 3.57
N LYS A 100 -6.81 -17.06 3.82
CA LYS A 100 -8.21 -16.75 4.12
C LYS A 100 -8.91 -16.39 2.82
N LEU A 101 -9.93 -17.15 2.47
CA LEU A 101 -10.80 -16.78 1.35
C LEU A 101 -11.41 -15.40 1.64
N PRO A 102 -11.39 -14.49 0.67
CA PRO A 102 -12.07 -13.20 0.81
C PRO A 102 -13.56 -13.44 1.09
N LYS A 103 -14.14 -12.70 2.03
CA LYS A 103 -15.59 -12.65 2.18
C LYS A 103 -16.16 -11.90 0.98
N VAL A 104 -16.91 -12.59 0.16
CA VAL A 104 -17.60 -12.01 -1.00
C VAL A 104 -18.99 -11.57 -0.54
N LEU A 105 -19.33 -10.30 -0.81
CA LEU A 105 -20.69 -9.77 -0.58
C LEU A 105 -21.53 -10.01 -1.83
N SER A 106 -22.84 -10.23 -1.64
CA SER A 106 -23.78 -10.32 -2.75
C SER A 106 -23.95 -8.95 -3.42
N THR A 107 -24.42 -8.94 -4.67
CA THR A 107 -24.72 -7.69 -5.40
C THR A 107 -25.78 -6.87 -4.66
N GLU A 108 -26.75 -7.55 -4.03
CA GLU A 108 -27.82 -6.94 -3.23
C GLU A 108 -27.27 -6.27 -1.98
N ASP A 109 -26.32 -6.91 -1.28
CA ASP A 109 -25.69 -6.35 -0.09
C ASP A 109 -24.83 -5.12 -0.43
N ILE A 110 -24.11 -5.19 -1.54
CA ILE A 110 -23.32 -4.05 -2.03
C ILE A 110 -24.24 -2.88 -2.39
N LYS A 111 -25.35 -3.14 -3.07
CA LYS A 111 -26.34 -2.12 -3.40
C LYS A 111 -26.90 -1.47 -2.13
N LYS A 112 -27.35 -2.26 -1.16
CA LYS A 112 -27.86 -1.76 0.13
C LYS A 112 -26.79 -0.91 0.84
N MET A 113 -25.55 -1.37 0.87
CA MET A 113 -24.45 -0.64 1.46
C MET A 113 -24.22 0.73 0.77
N ILE A 114 -24.20 0.78 -0.56
CA ILE A 114 -24.02 2.02 -1.31
C ILE A 114 -25.21 2.96 -1.09
N ASP A 115 -26.43 2.45 -1.10
CA ASP A 115 -27.65 3.24 -0.93
C ASP A 115 -27.79 3.82 0.48
N SER A 116 -27.25 3.16 1.50
CA SER A 116 -27.23 3.66 2.89
C SER A 116 -26.25 4.83 3.11
N ILE A 117 -25.34 5.12 2.16
CA ILE A 117 -24.38 6.21 2.32
C ILE A 117 -25.04 7.55 1.98
N GLU A 118 -25.32 8.37 2.98
CA GLU A 118 -25.94 9.69 2.79
C GLU A 118 -25.02 10.68 2.09
N ASN A 119 -23.73 10.68 2.46
CA ASN A 119 -22.75 11.61 1.88
C ASN A 119 -22.48 11.29 0.42
N LEU A 120 -22.88 12.19 -0.49
CA LEU A 120 -22.74 12.01 -1.92
C LEU A 120 -21.30 11.74 -2.37
N LYS A 121 -20.30 12.39 -1.74
CA LYS A 121 -18.89 12.17 -2.07
C LYS A 121 -18.47 10.74 -1.73
N HIS A 122 -18.77 10.26 -0.53
CA HIS A 122 -18.43 8.91 -0.11
C HIS A 122 -19.15 7.86 -0.96
N ARG A 123 -20.46 8.08 -1.23
CA ARG A 123 -21.24 7.23 -2.13
C ARG A 123 -20.58 7.15 -3.51
N THR A 124 -20.18 8.29 -4.08
CA THR A 124 -19.55 8.33 -5.40
C THR A 124 -18.20 7.63 -5.42
N ILE A 125 -17.36 7.81 -4.36
CA ILE A 125 -16.07 7.11 -4.24
C ILE A 125 -16.28 5.59 -4.24
N ILE A 126 -17.16 5.09 -3.36
CA ILE A 126 -17.41 3.64 -3.24
C ILE A 126 -18.01 3.06 -4.52
N SER A 127 -18.97 3.77 -5.14
CA SER A 127 -19.54 3.36 -6.42
C SER A 127 -18.51 3.30 -7.54
N THR A 128 -17.57 4.26 -7.58
CA THR A 128 -16.47 4.27 -8.55
C THR A 128 -15.52 3.10 -8.36
N ILE A 129 -15.13 2.83 -7.10
CA ILE A 129 -14.28 1.69 -6.75
C ILE A 129 -14.93 0.38 -7.18
N TYR A 130 -16.21 0.19 -6.85
CA TYR A 130 -16.94 -1.03 -7.17
C TYR A 130 -17.14 -1.21 -8.68
N SER A 131 -17.68 -0.18 -9.35
CA SER A 131 -18.03 -0.26 -10.78
C SER A 131 -16.82 -0.46 -11.68
N CYS A 132 -15.68 0.15 -11.34
CA CYS A 132 -14.46 0.12 -12.16
C CYS A 132 -13.40 -0.88 -11.64
N GLY A 133 -13.67 -1.62 -10.57
CA GLY A 133 -12.68 -2.54 -9.97
C GLY A 133 -11.38 -1.84 -9.55
N MET A 134 -11.49 -0.61 -9.02
CA MET A 134 -10.32 0.19 -8.65
C MET A 134 -9.81 -0.15 -7.26
N ARG A 135 -8.47 0.04 -7.07
CA ARG A 135 -7.91 0.13 -5.71
C ARG A 135 -8.25 1.51 -5.12
N ILE A 136 -8.30 1.59 -3.80
CA ILE A 136 -8.54 2.88 -3.11
C ILE A 136 -7.56 3.95 -3.59
N SER A 137 -6.27 3.61 -3.71
CA SER A 137 -5.23 4.53 -4.19
C SER A 137 -5.45 4.99 -5.64
N GLU A 138 -6.04 4.17 -6.49
CA GLU A 138 -6.38 4.53 -7.87
C GLU A 138 -7.56 5.50 -7.89
N ALA A 139 -8.61 5.21 -7.11
CA ALA A 139 -9.79 6.08 -7.04
C ALA A 139 -9.47 7.48 -6.51
N ILE A 140 -8.69 7.61 -5.43
CA ILE A 140 -8.32 8.93 -4.88
C ILE A 140 -7.36 9.73 -5.77
N ASN A 141 -6.66 9.08 -6.70
CA ASN A 141 -5.79 9.72 -7.69
C ASN A 141 -6.48 9.97 -9.04
N LEU A 142 -7.73 9.53 -9.21
CA LEU A 142 -8.47 9.65 -10.46
C LEU A 142 -8.69 11.12 -10.80
N LYS A 143 -8.28 11.51 -12.00
CA LYS A 143 -8.42 12.88 -12.52
C LYS A 143 -9.71 13.00 -13.32
N ILE A 144 -10.18 14.24 -13.48
CA ILE A 144 -11.33 14.54 -14.33
C ILE A 144 -11.04 14.16 -15.79
N SER A 145 -9.79 14.38 -16.24
CA SER A 145 -9.32 14.04 -17.59
C SER A 145 -9.31 12.53 -17.88
N ASP A 146 -9.38 11.68 -16.83
CA ASP A 146 -9.33 10.23 -16.98
C ASP A 146 -10.71 9.63 -17.33
N ILE A 147 -11.77 10.46 -17.31
CA ILE A 147 -13.12 10.04 -17.64
C ILE A 147 -13.44 10.42 -19.09
N ASP A 148 -13.52 9.43 -19.96
CA ASP A 148 -14.00 9.61 -21.33
C ASP A 148 -15.48 9.22 -21.42
N SER A 149 -16.35 10.22 -21.27
CA SER A 149 -17.80 10.01 -21.36
C SER A 149 -18.31 9.77 -22.79
N LYS A 150 -17.51 10.04 -23.82
CA LYS A 150 -17.88 9.75 -25.22
C LYS A 150 -17.63 8.28 -25.53
N ARG A 151 -16.46 7.77 -25.12
CA ARG A 151 -16.11 6.36 -25.31
C ARG A 151 -16.65 5.46 -24.20
N MET A 152 -17.26 6.04 -23.16
CA MET A 152 -17.71 5.33 -21.95
C MET A 152 -16.58 4.52 -21.29
N MET A 153 -15.43 5.15 -21.11
CA MET A 153 -14.21 4.55 -20.57
C MET A 153 -13.63 5.39 -19.44
N VAL A 154 -12.93 4.71 -18.52
CA VAL A 154 -12.14 5.35 -17.47
C VAL A 154 -10.71 4.86 -17.59
N ARG A 155 -9.75 5.77 -17.72
CA ARG A 155 -8.33 5.47 -17.72
C ARG A 155 -7.81 5.45 -16.29
N ILE A 156 -7.12 4.38 -15.93
CA ILE A 156 -6.49 4.20 -14.61
C ILE A 156 -4.99 4.21 -14.81
N GLU A 157 -4.36 5.31 -14.40
CA GLU A 157 -2.92 5.49 -14.49
C GLU A 157 -2.20 4.91 -13.26
N ASN A 158 -0.93 4.53 -13.42
CA ASN A 158 -0.03 4.09 -12.34
C ASN A 158 -0.57 2.95 -11.47
N SER A 159 -1.21 1.98 -12.09
CA SER A 159 -1.60 0.72 -11.45
C SER A 159 -0.38 -0.03 -10.91
N LYS A 160 -0.58 -1.06 -10.06
CA LYS A 160 0.51 -1.88 -9.51
C LYS A 160 1.39 -2.43 -10.64
N GLY A 161 2.70 -2.08 -10.61
CA GLY A 161 3.65 -2.43 -11.67
C GLY A 161 3.74 -1.38 -12.79
N ASN A 162 3.25 -0.15 -12.56
CA ASN A 162 3.30 0.97 -13.50
C ASN A 162 2.63 0.67 -14.85
N ARG A 163 1.52 -0.09 -14.83
CA ARG A 163 0.72 -0.41 -16.02
C ARG A 163 -0.57 0.37 -15.97
N ASP A 164 -0.83 1.14 -17.03
CA ASP A 164 -2.11 1.79 -17.24
C ASP A 164 -3.14 0.77 -17.72
N ARG A 165 -4.40 0.98 -17.38
CA ARG A 165 -5.52 0.21 -17.93
C ARG A 165 -6.73 1.09 -18.16
N GLU A 166 -7.54 0.74 -19.14
CA GLU A 166 -8.86 1.32 -19.37
C GLU A 166 -9.94 0.35 -18.88
N VAL A 167 -10.98 0.87 -18.28
CA VAL A 167 -12.13 0.11 -17.81
C VAL A 167 -13.43 0.76 -18.27
N MET A 168 -14.50 -0.02 -18.38
CA MET A 168 -15.81 0.49 -18.81
C MET A 168 -16.39 1.45 -17.77
N LEU A 169 -16.99 2.53 -18.23
CA LEU A 169 -17.76 3.47 -17.45
C LEU A 169 -19.26 3.14 -17.61
N SER A 170 -19.91 2.66 -16.57
CA SER A 170 -21.36 2.40 -16.64
C SER A 170 -22.16 3.71 -16.67
N GLU A 171 -23.33 3.69 -17.30
CA GLU A 171 -24.22 4.86 -17.38
C GLU A 171 -24.62 5.36 -15.99
N ASN A 172 -24.96 4.45 -15.08
CA ASN A 172 -25.32 4.80 -13.70
C ASN A 172 -24.18 5.51 -12.98
N LEU A 173 -22.94 5.05 -13.18
CA LEU A 173 -21.77 5.70 -12.59
C LEU A 173 -21.55 7.09 -13.22
N LEU A 174 -21.70 7.23 -14.51
CA LEU A 174 -21.56 8.54 -15.18
C LEU A 174 -22.60 9.55 -14.68
N ILE A 175 -23.86 9.14 -14.49
CA ILE A 175 -24.92 9.98 -13.89
C ILE A 175 -24.52 10.42 -12.49
N LEU A 176 -24.04 9.50 -11.67
CA LEU A 176 -23.60 9.79 -10.30
C LEU A 176 -22.40 10.75 -10.28
N LEU A 177 -21.40 10.52 -11.12
CA LEU A 177 -20.22 11.39 -11.27
C LEU A 177 -20.61 12.80 -11.72
N ARG A 178 -21.56 12.94 -12.65
CA ARG A 178 -22.08 14.25 -13.11
C ARG A 178 -22.81 14.99 -11.99
N LYS A 179 -23.64 14.27 -11.19
CA LYS A 179 -24.30 14.85 -10.01
C LYS A 179 -23.27 15.33 -8.98
N TYR A 180 -22.28 14.52 -8.70
CA TYR A 180 -21.18 14.86 -7.81
C TYR A 180 -20.40 16.09 -8.33
N TYR A 181 -20.02 16.10 -9.61
CA TYR A 181 -19.27 17.18 -10.22
C TYR A 181 -20.02 18.53 -10.14
N LYS A 182 -21.33 18.54 -10.42
CA LYS A 182 -22.15 19.76 -10.34
C LYS A 182 -22.14 20.37 -8.92
N LEU A 183 -22.13 19.53 -7.88
CA LEU A 183 -22.19 19.97 -6.50
C LEU A 183 -20.83 20.40 -5.96
N TYR A 184 -19.79 19.60 -6.20
CA TYR A 184 -18.48 19.79 -5.58
C TYR A 184 -17.49 20.57 -6.45
N LYS A 185 -17.70 20.65 -7.77
CA LYS A 185 -16.89 21.38 -8.76
C LYS A 185 -15.37 21.13 -8.60
N PRO A 186 -14.92 19.88 -8.57
CA PRO A 186 -13.51 19.56 -8.41
C PRO A 186 -12.70 20.14 -9.59
N LYS A 187 -11.42 20.51 -9.33
CA LYS A 187 -10.56 21.17 -10.34
C LYS A 187 -9.64 20.22 -11.07
N LYS A 188 -9.03 19.27 -10.39
CA LYS A 188 -8.04 18.36 -10.96
C LYS A 188 -8.38 16.89 -10.72
N TYR A 189 -8.51 16.51 -9.46
CA TYR A 189 -8.90 15.15 -9.08
C TYR A 189 -10.41 15.09 -8.93
N ILE A 190 -11.02 13.97 -9.33
CA ILE A 190 -12.47 13.81 -9.14
C ILE A 190 -12.81 13.92 -7.64
N PHE A 191 -12.02 13.28 -6.79
CA PHE A 191 -12.20 13.33 -5.35
C PHE A 191 -11.11 14.19 -4.71
N GLU A 192 -11.45 15.43 -4.39
CA GLU A 192 -10.54 16.36 -3.72
C GLU A 192 -10.77 16.40 -2.21
N GLY A 193 -9.71 16.68 -1.43
CA GLY A 193 -9.79 16.90 0.01
C GLY A 193 -10.59 18.18 0.36
N GLN A 194 -10.90 18.40 1.63
CA GLN A 194 -11.64 19.61 2.08
C GLN A 194 -10.92 20.92 1.74
N LYS A 195 -9.59 20.92 1.73
CA LYS A 195 -8.77 22.10 1.39
C LYS A 195 -8.32 22.11 -0.09
N GLY A 196 -8.96 21.29 -0.94
CA GLY A 196 -8.50 21.06 -2.31
C GLY A 196 -7.35 20.04 -2.37
N GLY A 197 -6.91 19.69 -3.61
CA GLY A 197 -5.87 18.70 -3.83
C GLY A 197 -6.31 17.25 -3.62
N LYS A 198 -5.35 16.33 -3.44
CA LYS A 198 -5.66 14.90 -3.30
C LYS A 198 -6.47 14.60 -2.05
N TYR A 199 -7.43 13.70 -2.20
CA TYR A 199 -8.12 13.08 -1.07
C TYR A 199 -7.16 12.14 -0.33
N THR A 200 -7.15 12.21 1.00
CA THR A 200 -6.41 11.26 1.86
C THR A 200 -7.39 10.22 2.39
N ALA A 201 -7.09 8.95 2.18
CA ALA A 201 -7.88 7.83 2.71
C ALA A 201 -7.54 7.57 4.16
#